data_f3adc2fb83370f8794753a474b207b99
#
_entry.id   f3adc2fb83370f8794753a474b207b99
#
_cell.length_a   1.000
_cell.length_b   1.000
_cell.length_c   1.000
_cell.angle_alpha   90.00
_cell.angle_beta   90.00
_cell.angle_gamma   90.00
#
_symmetry.space_group_name_H-M   'P 1'
#
loop_
_entity.id
_entity.type
_entity.pdbx_description
1 polymer ?
#
loop_
_entity_poly.entity_id
_entity_poly.type
_entity_poly.pdbx_seq_one_letter_code
_entity_poly.pdbx_strand_id
1 'polypeptide(L)'
;MSSSLTDTVLDYGDQALLLQFDSTAEVLAWTGALREVAMPGVLDIVPAARTVLLKLDGSGRRSAIRRRLGTLTVAPDAAATAPAEPTVIDVVYDGADLAEVAEITGMNTVQVIDAHTANPWTVGFC
;
A
#
# COMPACT_ATOMS: atom_id res chain seq x y z
N MET A 1 15.96 -1.88 -10.27
CA MET A 1 15.30 -1.68 -11.58
C MET A 1 14.02 -0.91 -11.37
N SER A 2 13.85 0.22 -12.05
CA SER A 2 12.60 0.94 -12.05
C SER A 2 11.60 0.18 -12.92
N SER A 3 10.50 -0.26 -12.33
CA SER A 3 9.43 -0.89 -13.09
C SER A 3 8.74 0.15 -13.95
N SER A 4 8.69 -0.08 -15.26
CA SER A 4 7.85 0.71 -16.15
C SER A 4 6.41 0.23 -16.00
N LEU A 5 5.49 1.14 -15.67
CA LEU A 5 4.07 0.82 -15.44
C LEU A 5 3.26 0.65 -16.73
N THR A 6 3.86 0.69 -17.90
CA THR A 6 3.11 0.76 -19.16
C THR A 6 2.17 -0.43 -19.39
N ASP A 7 2.55 -1.62 -18.93
CA ASP A 7 1.77 -2.84 -19.18
C ASP A 7 0.87 -3.27 -18.01
N THR A 8 0.97 -2.56 -16.88
CA THR A 8 0.26 -2.91 -15.64
C THR A 8 -0.82 -1.91 -15.24
N VAL A 9 -1.15 -0.98 -16.14
CA VAL A 9 -2.21 0.01 -15.94
C VAL A 9 -3.45 -0.43 -16.68
N LEU A 10 -4.48 -0.78 -15.94
CA LEU A 10 -5.76 -1.25 -16.48
C LEU A 10 -6.84 -0.19 -16.34
N ASP A 11 -7.79 -0.19 -17.27
CA ASP A 11 -9.02 0.60 -17.11
C ASP A 11 -9.90 -0.02 -16.02
N TYR A 12 -10.42 0.81 -15.14
CA TYR A 12 -11.39 0.41 -14.12
C TYR A 12 -12.64 1.28 -14.27
N GLY A 13 -13.57 0.81 -15.07
CA GLY A 13 -14.67 1.64 -15.53
C GLY A 13 -14.16 2.78 -16.43
N ASP A 14 -14.91 3.84 -16.52
CA ASP A 14 -14.60 5.00 -17.38
C ASP A 14 -13.90 6.15 -16.66
N GLN A 15 -13.88 6.14 -15.32
CA GLN A 15 -13.36 7.23 -14.49
C GLN A 15 -12.29 6.78 -13.48
N ALA A 16 -11.64 5.64 -13.74
CA ALA A 16 -10.57 5.16 -12.86
C ALA A 16 -9.55 4.34 -13.64
N LEU A 17 -8.35 4.25 -13.08
CA LEU A 17 -7.27 3.37 -13.53
C LEU A 17 -6.85 2.49 -12.37
N LEU A 18 -6.58 1.21 -12.65
CA LEU A 18 -6.07 0.26 -11.70
C LEU A 18 -4.62 -0.08 -12.04
N LEU A 19 -3.71 0.25 -11.14
CA LEU A 19 -2.30 -0.08 -11.26
C LEU A 19 -2.03 -1.38 -10.53
N GLN A 20 -1.37 -2.35 -11.18
CA GLN A 20 -1.01 -3.63 -10.58
C GLN A 20 0.48 -3.71 -10.29
N PHE A 21 0.82 -4.31 -9.16
CA PHE A 21 2.20 -4.48 -8.69
C PHE A 21 2.44 -5.90 -8.19
N ASP A 22 3.71 -6.28 -8.10
CA ASP A 22 4.09 -7.61 -7.63
C ASP A 22 4.17 -7.73 -6.11
N SER A 23 4.26 -6.60 -5.41
CA SER A 23 4.40 -6.59 -3.94
C SER A 23 3.72 -5.39 -3.30
N THR A 24 3.41 -5.53 -2.01
CA THR A 24 2.90 -4.42 -1.18
C THR A 24 3.95 -3.31 -1.03
N ALA A 25 5.23 -3.66 -0.99
CA ALA A 25 6.30 -2.66 -0.93
C ALA A 25 6.28 -1.72 -2.14
N GLU A 26 6.06 -2.24 -3.35
CA GLU A 26 5.90 -1.43 -4.56
C GLU A 26 4.65 -0.56 -4.49
N VAL A 27 3.54 -1.09 -3.98
CA VAL A 27 2.30 -0.32 -3.78
C VAL A 27 2.56 0.89 -2.89
N LEU A 28 3.25 0.70 -1.77
CA LEU A 28 3.56 1.78 -0.84
C LEU A 28 4.48 2.84 -1.46
N ALA A 29 5.51 2.41 -2.17
CA ALA A 29 6.44 3.30 -2.87
C ALA A 29 5.71 4.15 -3.92
N TRP A 30 4.90 3.52 -4.76
CA TRP A 30 4.13 4.21 -5.79
C TRP A 30 3.04 5.11 -5.22
N THR A 31 2.35 4.68 -4.17
CA THR A 31 1.33 5.50 -3.49
C THR A 31 1.94 6.79 -2.95
N GLY A 32 3.09 6.70 -2.29
CA GLY A 32 3.81 7.87 -1.79
C GLY A 32 4.21 8.82 -2.90
N ALA A 33 4.80 8.30 -3.97
CA ALA A 33 5.24 9.09 -5.12
C ALA A 33 4.06 9.76 -5.85
N LEU A 34 2.94 9.04 -6.02
CA LEU A 34 1.75 9.58 -6.68
C LEU A 34 1.09 10.70 -5.87
N ARG A 35 1.07 10.59 -4.55
CA ARG A 35 0.59 11.66 -3.66
C ARG A 35 1.48 12.89 -3.73
N GLU A 36 2.78 12.71 -3.80
CA GLU A 36 3.74 13.80 -3.89
C GLU A 36 3.66 14.53 -5.22
N VAL A 37 3.52 13.81 -6.33
CA VAL A 37 3.39 14.40 -7.67
C VAL A 37 2.09 15.16 -7.85
N ALA A 38 1.02 14.73 -7.19
CA ALA A 38 -0.30 15.37 -7.19
C ALA A 38 -0.80 15.68 -8.61
N MET A 39 -0.95 14.66 -9.46
CA MET A 39 -1.37 14.83 -10.86
C MET A 39 -2.76 15.47 -10.97
N PRO A 40 -2.93 16.54 -11.77
CA PRO A 40 -4.24 17.11 -12.03
C PRO A 40 -5.20 16.07 -12.62
N GLY A 41 -6.42 16.04 -12.12
CA GLY A 41 -7.45 15.09 -12.55
C GLY A 41 -7.55 13.81 -11.72
N VAL A 42 -6.59 13.56 -10.83
CA VAL A 42 -6.66 12.47 -9.86
C VAL A 42 -7.37 12.95 -8.60
N LEU A 43 -8.55 12.37 -8.33
CA LEU A 43 -9.38 12.72 -7.18
C LEU A 43 -8.98 11.97 -5.92
N ASP A 44 -8.56 10.72 -6.08
CA ASP A 44 -8.25 9.85 -4.94
C ASP A 44 -7.26 8.77 -5.37
N ILE A 45 -6.44 8.34 -4.42
CA ILE A 45 -5.43 7.29 -4.57
C ILE A 45 -5.69 6.24 -3.50
N VAL A 46 -6.12 5.05 -3.92
CA VAL A 46 -6.53 3.98 -2.99
C VAL A 46 -5.58 2.79 -3.12
N PRO A 47 -4.65 2.63 -2.18
CA PRO A 47 -3.75 1.47 -2.18
C PRO A 47 -4.46 0.23 -1.63
N ALA A 48 -4.02 -0.93 -2.11
CA ALA A 48 -4.41 -2.25 -1.60
C ALA A 48 -3.18 -3.15 -1.55
N ALA A 49 -3.35 -4.45 -1.37
CA ALA A 49 -2.21 -5.36 -1.21
C ALA A 49 -1.23 -5.35 -2.39
N ARG A 50 -1.76 -5.32 -3.62
CA ARG A 50 -0.98 -5.36 -4.87
C ARG A 50 -1.48 -4.38 -5.93
N THR A 51 -2.39 -3.50 -5.58
CA THR A 51 -2.98 -2.55 -6.54
C THR A 51 -3.04 -1.16 -5.95
N VAL A 52 -3.06 -0.18 -6.86
CA VAL A 52 -3.40 1.20 -6.54
C VAL A 52 -4.51 1.63 -7.50
N LEU A 53 -5.64 2.05 -6.96
CA LEU A 53 -6.73 2.61 -7.74
C LEU A 53 -6.58 4.12 -7.79
N LEU A 54 -6.58 4.68 -8.99
CA LEU A 54 -6.64 6.12 -9.22
C LEU A 54 -8.05 6.50 -9.65
N LYS A 55 -8.77 7.23 -8.82
CA LYS A 55 -10.07 7.80 -9.19
C LYS A 55 -9.84 9.13 -9.91
N LEU A 56 -10.50 9.30 -11.06
CA LEU A 56 -10.31 10.44 -11.92
C LEU A 56 -11.56 11.34 -11.94
N ASP A 57 -11.37 12.61 -12.25
CA ASP A 57 -12.45 13.60 -12.30
C ASP A 57 -13.28 13.57 -13.59
N GLY A 58 -12.98 12.65 -14.52
CA GLY A 58 -13.71 12.46 -15.75
C GLY A 58 -13.11 11.40 -16.65
N SER A 59 -13.91 10.86 -17.55
CA SER A 59 -13.50 9.79 -18.47
C SER A 59 -12.41 10.23 -19.47
N GLY A 60 -12.36 11.51 -19.81
CA GLY A 60 -11.35 12.06 -20.74
C GLY A 60 -9.95 12.16 -20.15
N ARG A 61 -9.77 11.91 -18.86
CA ARG A 61 -8.47 12.02 -18.19
C ARG A 61 -7.58 10.78 -18.32
N ARG A 62 -8.15 9.62 -18.63
CA ARG A 62 -7.42 8.34 -18.61
C ARG A 62 -6.16 8.36 -19.48
N SER A 63 -6.26 8.82 -20.71
CA SER A 63 -5.11 8.83 -21.65
C SER A 63 -3.97 9.72 -21.18
N ALA A 64 -4.29 10.91 -20.66
CA ALA A 64 -3.29 11.86 -20.18
C ALA A 64 -2.60 11.34 -18.91
N ILE A 65 -3.36 10.79 -17.98
CA ILE A 65 -2.83 10.19 -16.73
C ILE A 65 -1.98 8.96 -17.07
N ARG A 66 -2.45 8.08 -17.94
CA ARG A 66 -1.71 6.90 -18.39
C ARG A 66 -0.36 7.27 -19.01
N ARG A 67 -0.35 8.29 -19.86
CA ARG A 67 0.89 8.79 -20.47
C ARG A 67 1.85 9.31 -19.41
N ARG A 68 1.37 10.06 -18.44
CA ARG A 68 2.19 10.63 -17.38
C ARG A 68 2.75 9.54 -16.43
N LEU A 69 1.96 8.51 -16.14
CA LEU A 69 2.42 7.36 -15.38
C LEU A 69 3.59 6.65 -16.05
N GLY A 70 3.59 6.55 -17.38
CA GLY A 70 4.67 5.96 -18.14
C GLY A 70 6.01 6.71 -18.07
N THR A 71 5.98 7.99 -17.67
CA THR A 71 7.20 8.81 -17.50
C THR A 71 7.72 8.84 -16.05
N LEU A 72 6.94 8.33 -15.10
CA LEU A 72 7.34 8.30 -13.69
C LEU A 72 8.27 7.13 -13.42
N THR A 73 9.33 7.42 -12.66
CA THR A 73 10.21 6.41 -12.09
C THR A 73 10.14 6.51 -10.58
N VAL A 74 9.89 5.38 -9.92
CA VAL A 74 9.78 5.31 -8.47
C VAL A 74 10.87 4.37 -7.94
N ALA A 75 11.67 4.86 -7.01
CA ALA A 75 12.70 4.05 -6.38
C ALA A 75 12.06 2.95 -5.52
N PRO A 76 12.60 1.72 -5.51
CA PRO A 76 12.03 0.61 -4.75
C PRO A 76 11.94 0.86 -3.24
N ASP A 77 12.81 1.73 -2.72
CA ASP A 77 12.90 2.13 -1.32
C ASP A 77 12.21 3.47 -1.01
N ALA A 78 11.47 4.04 -1.96
CA ALA A 78 10.80 5.33 -1.77
C ALA A 78 9.79 5.33 -0.62
N ALA A 79 9.26 4.17 -0.23
CA ALA A 79 8.38 4.01 0.92
C ALA A 79 9.13 4.04 2.26
N ALA A 80 10.45 3.92 2.26
CA ALA A 80 11.30 3.92 3.45
C ALA A 80 11.64 5.35 3.94
N THR A 81 10.76 6.31 3.69
CA THR A 81 10.87 7.66 4.26
C THR A 81 10.77 7.59 5.78
N ALA A 82 11.46 8.51 6.45
CA ALA A 82 11.59 8.55 7.90
C ALA A 82 10.30 8.14 8.61
N PRO A 83 10.34 7.15 9.51
CA PRO A 83 9.16 6.71 10.21
C PRO A 83 8.55 7.86 10.99
N ALA A 84 7.24 8.08 10.81
CA ALA A 84 6.48 8.93 11.72
C ALA A 84 6.59 8.34 13.14
N GLU A 85 6.47 9.18 14.16
CA GLU A 85 6.38 8.66 15.53
C GLU A 85 5.26 7.62 15.62
N PRO A 86 5.54 6.42 16.15
CA PRO A 86 4.52 5.39 16.24
C PRO A 86 3.40 5.81 17.21
N THR A 87 2.17 5.50 16.83
CA THR A 87 1.04 5.60 17.75
C THR A 87 1.05 4.39 18.67
N VAL A 88 1.08 4.62 19.97
CA VAL A 88 1.04 3.55 20.96
C VAL A 88 -0.41 3.18 21.24
N ILE A 89 -0.74 1.92 21.10
CA ILE A 89 -2.06 1.38 21.43
C ILE A 89 -1.88 0.32 22.52
N ASP A 90 -2.48 0.57 23.67
CA ASP A 90 -2.48 -0.41 24.77
C ASP A 90 -3.39 -1.58 24.43
N VAL A 91 -2.87 -2.79 24.53
CA VAL A 91 -3.59 -4.02 24.18
C VAL A 91 -3.58 -4.99 25.34
N VAL A 92 -4.76 -5.52 25.68
CA VAL A 92 -4.91 -6.63 26.61
C VAL A 92 -5.10 -7.92 25.81
N TYR A 93 -4.19 -8.88 25.99
CA TYR A 93 -4.19 -10.13 25.22
C TYR A 93 -5.01 -11.21 25.95
N ASP A 94 -6.33 -11.04 25.95
CA ASP A 94 -7.28 -11.93 26.61
C ASP A 94 -8.33 -12.51 25.64
N GLY A 95 -8.09 -12.35 24.33
CA GLY A 95 -9.00 -12.86 23.30
C GLY A 95 -9.03 -14.39 23.22
N ALA A 96 -10.17 -14.92 22.79
CA ALA A 96 -10.38 -16.37 22.67
C ALA A 96 -9.43 -17.03 21.66
N ASP A 97 -8.99 -16.29 20.66
CA ASP A 97 -8.17 -16.82 19.55
C ASP A 97 -6.67 -16.92 19.87
N LEU A 98 -6.22 -16.35 20.98
CA LEU A 98 -4.79 -16.31 21.32
C LEU A 98 -4.16 -17.70 21.38
N ALA A 99 -4.85 -18.65 22.01
CA ALA A 99 -4.39 -20.04 22.12
C ALA A 99 -4.31 -20.73 20.74
N GLU A 100 -5.28 -20.47 19.87
CA GLU A 100 -5.31 -21.01 18.51
C GLU A 100 -4.17 -20.44 17.65
N VAL A 101 -3.92 -19.14 17.73
CA VAL A 101 -2.79 -18.51 17.06
C VAL A 101 -1.46 -19.12 17.51
N ALA A 102 -1.31 -19.34 18.81
CA ALA A 102 -0.12 -19.99 19.37
C ALA A 102 0.06 -21.39 18.78
N GLU A 103 -1.00 -22.18 18.70
CA GLU A 103 -0.97 -23.53 18.13
C GLU A 103 -0.59 -23.51 16.64
N ILE A 104 -1.25 -22.68 15.83
CA ILE A 104 -1.01 -22.58 14.38
C ILE A 104 0.42 -22.13 14.09
N THR A 105 0.98 -21.23 14.88
CA THR A 105 2.33 -20.69 14.69
C THR A 105 3.43 -21.54 15.32
N GLY A 106 3.09 -22.56 16.10
CA GLY A 106 4.06 -23.37 16.85
C GLY A 106 4.72 -22.61 18.01
N MET A 107 4.10 -21.54 18.48
CA MET A 107 4.55 -20.72 19.60
C MET A 107 3.71 -21.00 20.85
N ASN A 108 4.19 -20.58 22.01
CA ASN A 108 3.32 -20.44 23.17
C ASN A 108 2.69 -19.02 23.19
N THR A 109 1.73 -18.79 24.07
CA THR A 109 1.00 -17.50 24.13
C THR A 109 1.91 -16.32 24.45
N VAL A 110 2.93 -16.52 25.29
CA VAL A 110 3.92 -15.48 25.61
C VAL A 110 4.74 -15.11 24.38
N GLN A 111 5.16 -16.10 23.60
CA GLN A 111 5.92 -15.87 22.36
C GLN A 111 5.09 -15.14 21.30
N VAL A 112 3.80 -15.44 21.19
CA VAL A 112 2.89 -14.71 20.28
C VAL A 112 2.81 -13.23 20.67
N ILE A 113 2.63 -12.95 21.95
CA ILE A 113 2.57 -11.57 22.45
C ILE A 113 3.89 -10.85 22.22
N ASP A 114 5.02 -11.48 22.51
CA ASP A 114 6.35 -10.91 22.30
C ASP A 114 6.59 -10.60 20.82
N ALA A 115 6.24 -11.52 19.93
CA ALA A 115 6.37 -11.31 18.48
C ALA A 115 5.50 -10.15 17.98
N HIS A 116 4.31 -9.98 18.54
CA HIS A 116 3.39 -8.90 18.16
C HIS A 116 3.81 -7.54 18.70
N THR A 117 4.52 -7.49 19.81
CA THR A 117 4.91 -6.22 20.46
C THR A 117 6.37 -5.82 20.25
N ALA A 118 7.20 -6.70 19.69
CA ALA A 118 8.65 -6.46 19.57
C ALA A 118 9.03 -5.33 18.61
N ASN A 119 8.22 -5.11 17.58
CA ASN A 119 8.51 -4.11 16.55
C ASN A 119 7.27 -3.30 16.21
N PRO A 120 7.45 -2.04 15.73
CA PRO A 120 6.34 -1.26 15.21
C PRO A 120 5.70 -1.94 13.99
N TRP A 121 4.38 -1.86 13.91
CA TRP A 121 3.61 -2.30 12.76
C TRP A 121 3.27 -1.11 11.88
N THR A 122 3.37 -1.28 10.58
CA THR A 122 3.01 -0.26 9.61
C THR A 122 1.71 -0.64 8.92
N VAL A 123 0.74 0.28 8.92
CA VAL A 123 -0.49 0.08 8.15
C VAL A 123 -0.14 0.25 6.67
N GLY A 124 -0.27 -0.83 5.92
CA GLY A 124 -0.02 -0.81 4.48
C GLY A 124 -1.19 -0.25 3.68
N PHE A 125 -2.40 -0.63 4.08
CA PHE A 125 -3.65 -0.16 3.46
C PHE A 125 -4.83 -0.45 4.39
N CYS A 126 -5.97 0.20 4.14
CA CYS A 126 -7.23 -0.06 4.84
C CYS A 126 -8.37 -0.22 3.84
#